data_c4c773263f466c7e53b1c0f37aff8db1
#
_entry.id   c4c773263f466c7e53b1c0f37aff8db1
#
_cell.length_a   1.000
_cell.length_b   1.000
_cell.length_c   1.000
_cell.angle_alpha   90.00
_cell.angle_beta   90.00
_cell.angle_gamma   90.00
#
_symmetry.space_group_name_H-M   'P 1'
#
loop_
_entity.id
_entity.type
_entity.pdbx_description
1 polymer ?
#
loop_
_entity_poly.entity_id
_entity_poly.type
_entity_poly.pdbx_seq_one_letter_code
_entity_poly.pdbx_strand_id
1 'polypeptide(L)'
;MKKMTLISSFYGVEPQVACIKEFFPSSAVILAQKPKRGNTRKAEALLKKSIGHIVDIKWVWLEPAGDVASIAKKAIDAMESEHKRGQDLVINVGGEGSSVPLALLLAAYTRNRIIKNVVQAPRNGDSVIHLPKVGFYLSKSKRRVLDALAGDSDNISELAKRLGKSRGLVYVHIRKLEELGLIDKDHNLTDAGKVALL
;
A
#
# COMPACT_ATOMS: atom_id res chain seq x y z
N MET A 1 -23.11 11.13 7.86
CA MET A 1 -22.07 10.06 7.91
C MET A 1 -21.05 10.30 6.81
N LYS A 2 -19.75 10.20 7.10
CA LYS A 2 -18.72 10.17 6.05
C LYS A 2 -18.93 8.92 5.20
N LYS A 3 -18.84 9.09 3.87
CA LYS A 3 -18.88 7.94 2.95
C LYS A 3 -17.60 7.13 3.12
N MET A 4 -17.67 5.82 2.89
CA MET A 4 -16.55 4.90 3.06
C MET A 4 -16.17 4.25 1.74
N THR A 5 -14.87 4.09 1.50
CA THR A 5 -14.31 3.36 0.35
C THR A 5 -13.56 2.13 0.84
N LEU A 6 -13.87 0.97 0.28
CA LEU A 6 -13.09 -0.24 0.41
C LEU A 6 -11.98 -0.24 -0.65
N ILE A 7 -10.72 -0.38 -0.24
CA ILE A 7 -9.61 -0.63 -1.17
C ILE A 7 -9.12 -2.05 -0.93
N SER A 8 -9.15 -2.89 -1.95
CA SER A 8 -8.96 -4.33 -1.79
C SER A 8 -8.08 -4.93 -2.87
N SER A 9 -7.23 -5.88 -2.48
CA SER A 9 -6.65 -6.83 -3.42
C SER A 9 -7.72 -7.82 -3.90
N PHE A 10 -7.70 -8.17 -5.19
CA PHE A 10 -8.67 -9.10 -5.75
C PHE A 10 -8.16 -10.54 -5.72
N TYR A 11 -8.87 -11.44 -5.09
CA TYR A 11 -8.57 -12.89 -5.02
C TYR A 11 -9.83 -13.79 -4.97
N GLY A 12 -11.01 -13.18 -5.09
CA GLY A 12 -12.30 -13.85 -5.12
C GLY A 12 -13.44 -12.86 -4.96
N VAL A 13 -14.66 -13.32 -5.18
CA VAL A 13 -15.87 -12.50 -5.00
C VAL A 13 -16.31 -12.49 -3.54
N GLU A 14 -16.26 -13.63 -2.88
CA GLU A 14 -16.72 -13.85 -1.51
C GLU A 14 -16.02 -12.93 -0.50
N PRO A 15 -14.68 -12.78 -0.52
CA PRO A 15 -13.99 -11.86 0.38
C PRO A 15 -14.40 -10.39 0.19
N GLN A 16 -14.67 -9.98 -1.05
CA GLN A 16 -15.16 -8.63 -1.33
C GLN A 16 -16.55 -8.42 -0.73
N VAL A 17 -17.43 -9.41 -0.93
CA VAL A 17 -18.80 -9.40 -0.37
C VAL A 17 -18.78 -9.36 1.16
N ALA A 18 -17.88 -10.13 1.80
CA ALA A 18 -17.71 -10.11 3.26
C ALA A 18 -17.37 -8.72 3.78
N CYS A 19 -16.35 -8.06 3.19
CA CYS A 19 -15.97 -6.70 3.55
C CYS A 19 -17.11 -5.69 3.30
N ILE A 20 -17.85 -5.84 2.20
CA ILE A 20 -18.96 -4.95 1.88
C ILE A 20 -20.10 -5.10 2.88
N LYS A 21 -20.42 -6.32 3.30
CA LYS A 21 -21.44 -6.59 4.33
C LYS A 21 -21.05 -6.02 5.69
N GLU A 22 -19.76 -6.00 6.03
CA GLU A 22 -19.31 -5.52 7.34
C GLU A 22 -19.21 -4.00 7.39
N PHE A 23 -18.67 -3.39 6.34
CA PHE A 23 -18.35 -1.95 6.36
C PHE A 23 -19.34 -1.06 5.61
N PHE A 24 -20.23 -1.63 4.81
CA PHE A 24 -21.20 -0.89 3.97
C PHE A 24 -20.57 0.28 3.20
N PRO A 25 -19.47 0.04 2.43
CA PRO A 25 -18.83 1.12 1.69
C PRO A 25 -19.72 1.61 0.55
N SER A 26 -19.64 2.90 0.23
CA SER A 26 -20.32 3.48 -0.94
C SER A 26 -19.56 3.22 -2.25
N SER A 27 -18.25 2.94 -2.14
CA SER A 27 -17.39 2.63 -3.29
C SER A 27 -16.33 1.59 -2.93
N ALA A 28 -15.85 0.88 -3.94
CA ALA A 28 -14.75 -0.08 -3.82
C ALA A 28 -13.72 0.15 -4.93
N VAL A 29 -12.45 0.19 -4.55
CA VAL A 29 -11.31 0.22 -5.49
C VAL A 29 -10.62 -1.13 -5.40
N ILE A 30 -10.67 -1.90 -6.48
CA ILE A 30 -10.16 -3.28 -6.52
C ILE A 30 -8.85 -3.30 -7.30
N LEU A 31 -7.76 -3.67 -6.62
CA LEU A 31 -6.45 -3.88 -7.22
C LEU A 31 -6.33 -5.33 -7.69
N ALA A 32 -6.12 -5.53 -8.98
CA ALA A 32 -5.99 -6.85 -9.58
C ALA A 32 -4.88 -6.86 -10.62
N GLN A 33 -4.15 -7.97 -10.71
CA GLN A 33 -3.22 -8.18 -11.82
C GLN A 33 -4.00 -8.35 -13.13
N LYS A 34 -3.46 -7.78 -14.21
CA LYS A 34 -4.01 -7.99 -15.54
C LYS A 34 -4.10 -9.49 -15.82
N PRO A 35 -5.25 -10.00 -16.24
CA PRO A 35 -5.42 -11.42 -16.46
C PRO A 35 -4.56 -11.89 -17.62
N LYS A 36 -3.82 -12.96 -17.41
CA LYS A 36 -3.15 -13.66 -18.53
C LYS A 36 -4.17 -14.36 -19.43
N ARG A 37 -5.38 -14.71 -18.96
CA ARG A 37 -6.53 -15.31 -19.71
C ARG A 37 -7.85 -15.11 -18.95
N GLY A 38 -8.93 -15.06 -19.69
CA GLY A 38 -10.37 -14.91 -19.43
C GLY A 38 -11.05 -15.00 -18.04
N ASN A 39 -10.45 -15.60 -17.04
CA ASN A 39 -11.09 -15.83 -15.73
C ASN A 39 -11.39 -14.56 -14.93
N THR A 40 -10.52 -13.53 -15.01
CA THR A 40 -10.73 -12.29 -14.27
C THR A 40 -11.92 -11.47 -14.81
N ARG A 41 -12.18 -11.51 -16.11
CA ARG A 41 -13.36 -10.85 -16.70
C ARG A 41 -14.68 -11.48 -16.22
N LYS A 42 -14.69 -12.82 -16.05
CA LYS A 42 -15.87 -13.50 -15.48
C LYS A 42 -16.10 -13.10 -14.02
N ALA A 43 -15.03 -13.03 -13.24
CA ALA A 43 -15.10 -12.62 -11.84
C ALA A 43 -15.48 -11.13 -11.69
N GLU A 44 -14.99 -10.26 -12.57
CA GLU A 44 -15.41 -8.86 -12.65
C GLU A 44 -16.90 -8.73 -12.94
N ALA A 45 -17.40 -9.45 -13.95
CA ALA A 45 -18.82 -9.46 -14.29
C ALA A 45 -19.68 -10.01 -13.15
N LEU A 46 -19.21 -11.06 -12.46
CA LEU A 46 -19.91 -11.65 -11.33
C LEU A 46 -19.95 -10.67 -10.15
N LEU A 47 -18.83 -10.03 -9.80
CA LEU A 47 -18.76 -9.04 -8.74
C LEU A 47 -19.70 -7.85 -9.05
N LYS A 48 -19.65 -7.33 -10.28
CA LYS A 48 -20.53 -6.24 -10.71
C LYS A 48 -22.00 -6.63 -10.64
N LYS A 49 -22.35 -7.87 -11.04
CA LYS A 49 -23.72 -8.38 -10.93
C LYS A 49 -24.19 -8.53 -9.49
N SER A 50 -23.30 -8.98 -8.59
CA SER A 50 -23.65 -9.26 -7.20
C SER A 50 -23.83 -8.00 -6.35
N ILE A 51 -22.98 -6.98 -6.54
CA ILE A 51 -22.92 -5.81 -5.64
C ILE A 51 -22.84 -4.47 -6.36
N GLY A 52 -22.69 -4.44 -7.70
CA GLY A 52 -22.51 -3.19 -8.46
C GLY A 52 -23.72 -2.26 -8.45
N HIS A 53 -24.89 -2.72 -7.98
CA HIS A 53 -26.07 -1.90 -7.75
C HIS A 53 -26.06 -1.19 -6.38
N ILE A 54 -25.17 -1.59 -5.46
CA ILE A 54 -25.05 -1.04 -4.10
C ILE A 54 -23.76 -0.24 -3.95
N VAL A 55 -22.65 -0.67 -4.60
CA VAL A 55 -21.31 -0.15 -4.44
C VAL A 55 -20.74 0.24 -5.80
N ASP A 56 -20.23 1.47 -5.92
CA ASP A 56 -19.47 1.90 -7.11
C ASP A 56 -18.11 1.20 -7.15
N ILE A 57 -17.87 0.35 -8.16
CA ILE A 57 -16.67 -0.48 -8.26
C ILE A 57 -15.72 0.09 -9.31
N LYS A 58 -14.50 0.41 -8.87
CA LYS A 58 -13.38 0.84 -9.72
C LYS A 58 -12.28 -0.21 -9.71
N TRP A 59 -11.71 -0.52 -10.89
CA TRP A 59 -10.61 -1.45 -11.02
C TRP A 59 -9.30 -0.72 -11.27
N VAL A 60 -8.27 -1.09 -10.52
CA VAL A 60 -6.89 -0.69 -10.74
C VAL A 60 -6.11 -1.89 -11.25
N TRP A 61 -5.83 -1.90 -12.55
CA TRP A 61 -5.11 -2.98 -13.19
C TRP A 61 -3.60 -2.84 -12.99
N LEU A 62 -2.98 -3.92 -12.49
CA LEU A 62 -1.56 -4.02 -12.19
C LEU A 62 -0.88 -4.88 -13.26
N GLU A 63 0.36 -4.54 -13.63
CA GLU A 63 1.16 -5.37 -14.52
C GLU A 63 1.55 -6.68 -13.83
N PRO A 64 1.58 -7.82 -14.56
CA PRO A 64 1.86 -9.13 -13.96
C PRO A 64 3.25 -9.26 -13.32
N ALA A 65 4.23 -8.52 -13.84
CA ALA A 65 5.62 -8.51 -13.36
C ALA A 65 5.96 -7.27 -12.50
N GLY A 66 4.93 -6.57 -11.98
CA GLY A 66 5.15 -5.40 -11.14
C GLY A 66 5.87 -5.74 -9.84
N ASP A 67 6.91 -4.98 -9.50
CA ASP A 67 7.56 -5.06 -8.20
C ASP A 67 6.66 -4.53 -7.08
N VAL A 68 6.98 -4.89 -5.83
CA VAL A 68 6.17 -4.54 -4.65
C VAL A 68 6.04 -3.02 -4.49
N ALA A 69 7.11 -2.25 -4.79
CA ALA A 69 7.10 -0.80 -4.64
C ALA A 69 6.19 -0.12 -5.68
N SER A 70 6.21 -0.59 -6.93
CA SER A 70 5.32 -0.06 -7.99
C SER A 70 3.84 -0.36 -7.71
N ILE A 71 3.54 -1.56 -7.18
CA ILE A 71 2.19 -1.92 -6.76
C ILE A 71 1.75 -1.07 -5.57
N ALA A 72 2.63 -0.91 -4.56
CA ALA A 72 2.36 -0.09 -3.39
C ALA A 72 2.11 1.38 -3.77
N LYS A 73 2.86 1.93 -4.74
CA LYS A 73 2.63 3.28 -5.26
C LYS A 73 1.21 3.44 -5.82
N LYS A 74 0.77 2.52 -6.69
CA LYS A 74 -0.61 2.55 -7.23
C LYS A 74 -1.67 2.45 -6.13
N ALA A 75 -1.41 1.63 -5.10
CA ALA A 75 -2.30 1.52 -3.95
C ALA A 75 -2.37 2.85 -3.16
N ILE A 76 -1.23 3.51 -2.94
CA ILE A 76 -1.15 4.81 -2.27
C ILE A 76 -1.90 5.87 -3.08
N ASP A 77 -1.69 5.93 -4.40
CA ASP A 77 -2.38 6.88 -5.28
C ASP A 77 -3.91 6.72 -5.17
N ALA A 78 -4.40 5.48 -5.13
CA ALA A 78 -5.81 5.19 -4.91
C ALA A 78 -6.28 5.63 -3.51
N MET A 79 -5.52 5.34 -2.45
CA MET A 79 -5.83 5.75 -1.08
C MET A 79 -5.92 7.27 -0.95
N GLU A 80 -4.92 7.99 -1.46
CA GLU A 80 -4.87 9.45 -1.40
C GLU A 80 -5.98 10.10 -2.24
N SER A 81 -6.28 9.54 -3.40
CA SER A 81 -7.38 10.02 -4.26
C SER A 81 -8.73 9.92 -3.55
N GLU A 82 -9.05 8.78 -2.93
CA GLU A 82 -10.30 8.60 -2.23
C GLU A 82 -10.34 9.40 -0.91
N HIS A 83 -9.22 9.53 -0.21
CA HIS A 83 -9.12 10.38 0.98
C HIS A 83 -9.36 11.87 0.67
N LYS A 84 -8.79 12.39 -0.43
CA LYS A 84 -9.05 13.77 -0.91
C LYS A 84 -10.53 14.01 -1.24
N ARG A 85 -11.28 12.98 -1.58
CA ARG A 85 -12.75 13.03 -1.77
C ARG A 85 -13.54 13.00 -0.46
N GLY A 86 -12.84 13.02 0.69
CA GLY A 86 -13.45 12.97 2.02
C GLY A 86 -13.94 11.60 2.46
N GLN A 87 -13.48 10.53 1.80
CA GLN A 87 -13.87 9.16 2.14
C GLN A 87 -13.07 8.62 3.34
N ASP A 88 -13.72 7.84 4.21
CA ASP A 88 -13.04 6.98 5.18
C ASP A 88 -12.56 5.71 4.44
N LEU A 89 -11.34 5.25 4.73
CA LEU A 89 -10.73 4.14 4.00
C LEU A 89 -10.67 2.86 4.83
N VAL A 90 -11.13 1.76 4.25
CA VAL A 90 -10.93 0.39 4.75
C VAL A 90 -10.09 -0.37 3.73
N ILE A 91 -9.04 -1.03 4.19
CA ILE A 91 -8.09 -1.75 3.35
C ILE A 91 -8.22 -3.24 3.58
N ASN A 92 -8.60 -4.02 2.55
CA ASN A 92 -8.63 -5.48 2.61
C ASN A 92 -7.41 -6.07 1.91
N VAL A 93 -6.53 -6.70 2.68
CA VAL A 93 -5.24 -7.26 2.24
C VAL A 93 -5.26 -8.78 2.07
N GLY A 94 -6.37 -9.35 1.68
CA GLY A 94 -6.45 -10.78 1.43
C GLY A 94 -5.84 -11.21 0.09
N GLY A 95 -5.54 -12.49 -0.06
CA GLY A 95 -5.06 -13.13 -1.29
C GLY A 95 -3.84 -14.02 -1.08
N GLU A 96 -3.78 -15.10 -1.83
CA GLU A 96 -2.69 -16.09 -1.81
C GLU A 96 -1.90 -16.03 -3.12
N GLY A 97 -0.59 -16.31 -3.05
CA GLY A 97 0.26 -16.48 -4.24
C GLY A 97 0.52 -15.22 -5.06
N SER A 98 0.26 -14.03 -4.50
CA SER A 98 0.44 -12.73 -5.18
C SER A 98 1.16 -11.73 -4.27
N SER A 99 1.97 -10.85 -4.86
CA SER A 99 2.59 -9.72 -4.17
C SER A 99 1.62 -8.57 -3.87
N VAL A 100 0.42 -8.57 -4.48
CA VAL A 100 -0.55 -7.47 -4.36
C VAL A 100 -1.02 -7.25 -2.91
N PRO A 101 -1.42 -8.28 -2.13
CA PRO A 101 -1.81 -8.08 -0.74
C PRO A 101 -0.68 -7.53 0.13
N LEU A 102 0.55 -8.01 -0.08
CA LEU A 102 1.72 -7.53 0.64
C LEU A 102 2.01 -6.05 0.32
N ALA A 103 2.02 -5.69 -0.96
CA ALA A 103 2.22 -4.31 -1.39
C ALA A 103 1.12 -3.38 -0.86
N LEU A 104 -0.14 -3.85 -0.86
CA LEU A 104 -1.28 -3.10 -0.32
C LEU A 104 -1.16 -2.91 1.20
N LEU A 105 -0.69 -3.93 1.94
CA LEU A 105 -0.44 -3.84 3.38
C LEU A 105 0.67 -2.82 3.69
N LEU A 106 1.79 -2.88 2.96
CA LEU A 106 2.88 -1.92 3.11
C LEU A 106 2.43 -0.49 2.79
N ALA A 107 1.66 -0.30 1.73
CA ALA A 107 1.04 0.97 1.37
C ALA A 107 0.13 1.49 2.50
N ALA A 108 -0.71 0.62 3.06
CA ALA A 108 -1.59 0.96 4.18
C ALA A 108 -0.79 1.42 5.41
N TYR A 109 0.33 0.77 5.71
CA TYR A 109 1.16 1.14 6.85
C TYR A 109 1.92 2.45 6.63
N THR A 110 2.30 2.80 5.40
CA THR A 110 2.90 4.12 5.10
C THR A 110 1.87 5.25 5.18
N ARG A 111 0.59 4.96 4.97
CA ARG A 111 -0.54 5.91 4.97
C ARG A 111 -1.51 5.71 6.13
N ASN A 112 -1.07 5.10 7.23
CA ASN A 112 -1.91 4.69 8.35
C ASN A 112 -2.78 5.82 8.95
N ARG A 113 -2.39 7.09 8.78
CA ARG A 113 -3.13 8.26 9.29
C ARG A 113 -4.44 8.52 8.58
N ILE A 114 -4.53 8.14 7.29
CA ILE A 114 -5.73 8.35 6.47
C ILE A 114 -6.61 7.10 6.40
N ILE A 115 -6.16 5.98 6.98
CA ILE A 115 -6.85 4.70 6.94
C ILE A 115 -7.59 4.48 8.26
N LYS A 116 -8.84 4.06 8.16
CA LYS A 116 -9.67 3.72 9.33
C LYS A 116 -9.38 2.31 9.82
N ASN A 117 -9.47 1.31 8.93
CA ASN A 117 -9.26 -0.09 9.26
C ASN A 117 -8.39 -0.79 8.20
N VAL A 118 -7.55 -1.72 8.65
CA VAL A 118 -6.87 -2.69 7.81
C VAL A 118 -7.43 -4.06 8.18
N VAL A 119 -7.86 -4.82 7.19
CA VAL A 119 -8.54 -6.11 7.41
C VAL A 119 -8.06 -7.16 6.42
N GLN A 120 -8.32 -8.41 6.75
CA GLN A 120 -8.18 -9.54 5.87
C GLN A 120 -9.47 -10.35 5.87
N ALA A 121 -10.16 -10.41 4.75
CA ALA A 121 -11.26 -11.35 4.57
C ALA A 121 -10.70 -12.69 4.07
N PRO A 122 -11.03 -13.83 4.68
CA PRO A 122 -10.60 -15.13 4.20
C PRO A 122 -11.32 -15.49 2.90
N ARG A 123 -10.79 -16.49 2.16
CA ARG A 123 -11.28 -16.86 0.84
C ARG A 123 -12.73 -17.37 0.84
N ASN A 124 -13.14 -18.00 1.92
CA ASN A 124 -14.52 -18.48 2.12
C ASN A 124 -15.53 -17.35 2.42
N GLY A 125 -15.04 -16.15 2.77
CA GLY A 125 -15.90 -15.01 3.06
C GLY A 125 -16.67 -15.09 4.39
N ASP A 126 -16.32 -16.02 5.30
CA ASP A 126 -17.10 -16.28 6.52
C ASP A 126 -16.95 -15.18 7.57
N SER A 127 -15.79 -14.52 7.61
CA SER A 127 -15.50 -13.49 8.59
C SER A 127 -14.48 -12.48 8.07
N VAL A 128 -14.36 -11.34 8.74
CA VAL A 128 -13.34 -10.35 8.47
C VAL A 128 -12.40 -10.25 9.67
N ILE A 129 -11.10 -10.46 9.44
CA ILE A 129 -10.06 -10.39 10.46
C ILE A 129 -9.52 -8.97 10.50
N HIS A 130 -9.62 -8.30 11.65
CA HIS A 130 -9.03 -6.97 11.84
C HIS A 130 -7.54 -7.08 12.10
N LEU A 131 -6.74 -6.38 11.30
CA LEU A 131 -5.29 -6.32 11.46
C LEU A 131 -4.88 -5.07 12.27
N PRO A 132 -3.77 -5.16 13.03
CA PRO A 132 -3.26 -4.01 13.75
C PRO A 132 -2.82 -2.91 12.79
N LYS A 133 -3.10 -1.65 13.12
CA LYS A 133 -2.60 -0.50 12.37
C LYS A 133 -1.16 -0.19 12.79
N VAL A 134 -0.21 -0.65 12.02
CA VAL A 134 1.21 -0.36 12.18
C VAL A 134 1.61 0.79 11.26
N GLY A 135 2.50 1.68 11.68
CA GLY A 135 2.99 2.77 10.86
C GLY A 135 4.50 2.81 10.78
N PHE A 136 5.04 3.07 9.60
CA PHE A 136 6.46 3.40 9.44
C PHE A 136 6.68 4.86 9.84
N TYR A 137 7.17 5.08 11.06
CA TYR A 137 7.47 6.42 11.56
C TYR A 137 8.92 6.77 11.27
N LEU A 138 9.16 7.39 10.12
CA LEU A 138 10.43 8.08 9.86
C LEU A 138 10.31 9.53 10.32
N SER A 139 11.26 9.97 11.18
CA SER A 139 11.39 11.40 11.45
C SER A 139 11.73 12.16 10.17
N LYS A 140 11.33 13.43 10.08
CA LYS A 140 11.64 14.29 8.92
C LYS A 140 13.13 14.23 8.52
N SER A 141 14.03 14.18 9.50
CA SER A 141 15.47 14.07 9.24
C SER A 141 15.87 12.74 8.61
N LYS A 142 15.35 11.60 9.10
CA LYS A 142 15.63 10.29 8.52
C LYS A 142 15.04 10.16 7.11
N ARG A 143 13.80 10.65 6.90
CA ARG A 143 13.19 10.66 5.57
C ARG A 143 14.03 11.46 4.57
N ARG A 144 14.51 12.67 4.95
CA ARG A 144 15.40 13.48 4.08
C ARG A 144 16.72 12.79 3.74
N VAL A 145 17.29 12.02 4.68
CA VAL A 145 18.49 11.21 4.39
C VAL A 145 18.17 10.07 3.44
N LEU A 146 17.06 9.37 3.65
CA LEU A 146 16.61 8.27 2.79
C LEU A 146 16.29 8.77 1.37
N ASP A 147 15.55 9.90 1.23
CA ASP A 147 15.30 10.57 -0.06
C ASP A 147 16.60 10.93 -0.79
N ALA A 148 17.58 11.41 -0.04
CA ALA A 148 18.83 11.85 -0.62
C ALA A 148 19.72 10.68 -1.08
N LEU A 149 19.63 9.50 -0.43
CA LEU A 149 20.26 8.25 -0.86
C LEU A 149 19.56 7.63 -2.07
N ALA A 150 18.30 7.90 -2.30
CA ALA A 150 17.56 7.48 -3.50
C ALA A 150 18.05 8.13 -4.81
N GLY A 151 18.82 9.20 -4.72
CA GLY A 151 19.32 9.99 -5.85
C GLY A 151 20.83 9.88 -6.03
N ASP A 152 21.36 8.67 -6.34
CA ASP A 152 22.75 8.37 -6.77
C ASP A 152 23.88 9.16 -6.04
N SER A 153 23.79 9.32 -4.73
CA SER A 153 24.79 10.07 -3.96
C SER A 153 25.58 9.14 -3.04
N ASP A 154 26.64 8.53 -3.59
CA ASP A 154 27.54 7.61 -2.86
C ASP A 154 28.43 8.31 -1.82
N ASN A 155 28.54 9.66 -1.87
CA ASN A 155 29.43 10.40 -1.02
C ASN A 155 28.73 11.05 0.17
N ILE A 156 28.96 10.49 1.36
CA ILE A 156 28.37 10.98 2.62
C ILE A 156 28.74 12.44 2.91
N SER A 157 29.91 12.92 2.45
CA SER A 157 30.33 14.31 2.62
C SER A 157 29.47 15.28 1.79
N GLU A 158 29.15 14.90 0.57
CA GLU A 158 28.26 15.66 -0.32
C GLU A 158 26.83 15.61 0.20
N LEU A 159 26.40 14.42 0.66
CA LEU A 159 25.12 14.23 1.30
C LEU A 159 24.93 15.16 2.52
N ALA A 160 25.94 15.24 3.37
CA ALA A 160 25.95 16.11 4.55
C ALA A 160 25.82 17.59 4.15
N LYS A 161 26.58 18.05 3.15
CA LYS A 161 26.50 19.42 2.61
C LYS A 161 25.09 19.70 2.06
N ARG A 162 24.55 18.81 1.21
CA ARG A 162 23.22 18.96 0.60
C ARG A 162 22.10 19.03 1.66
N LEU A 163 22.23 18.29 2.74
CA LEU A 163 21.26 18.26 3.83
C LEU A 163 21.48 19.35 4.88
N GLY A 164 22.57 20.12 4.82
CA GLY A 164 22.93 21.12 5.83
C GLY A 164 23.16 20.49 7.21
N LYS A 165 23.80 19.31 7.27
CA LYS A 165 24.04 18.54 8.49
C LYS A 165 25.52 18.18 8.64
N SER A 166 25.94 17.91 9.89
CA SER A 166 27.27 17.34 10.13
C SER A 166 27.34 15.90 9.61
N ARG A 167 28.53 15.48 9.16
CA ARG A 167 28.78 14.10 8.71
C ARG A 167 28.40 13.08 9.79
N GLY A 168 28.76 13.34 11.05
CA GLY A 168 28.43 12.45 12.16
C GLY A 168 26.92 12.22 12.32
N LEU A 169 26.11 13.28 12.17
CA LEU A 169 24.65 13.16 12.25
C LEU A 169 24.07 12.36 11.07
N VAL A 170 24.64 12.53 9.87
CA VAL A 170 24.24 11.74 8.70
C VAL A 170 24.56 10.26 8.91
N TYR A 171 25.75 9.92 9.41
CA TYR A 171 26.12 8.55 9.77
C TYR A 171 25.16 7.92 10.79
N VAL A 172 24.77 8.68 11.82
CA VAL A 172 23.79 8.19 12.81
C VAL A 172 22.44 7.88 12.16
N HIS A 173 22.02 8.69 11.19
CA HIS A 173 20.76 8.43 10.47
C HIS A 173 20.89 7.23 9.53
N ILE A 174 22.00 7.11 8.78
CA ILE A 174 22.29 5.97 7.89
C ILE A 174 22.25 4.67 8.68
N ARG A 175 23.01 4.57 9.78
CA ARG A 175 23.01 3.39 10.64
C ARG A 175 21.61 3.01 11.11
N LYS A 176 20.80 4.00 11.52
CA LYS A 176 19.41 3.72 11.93
C LYS A 176 18.49 3.31 10.78
N LEU A 177 18.74 3.77 9.56
CA LEU A 177 17.99 3.34 8.37
C LEU A 177 18.39 1.91 7.98
N GLU A 178 19.66 1.54 8.14
CA GLU A 178 20.16 0.18 7.97
C GLU A 178 19.57 -0.78 9.02
N GLU A 179 19.59 -0.40 10.32
CA GLU A 179 18.96 -1.16 11.41
C GLU A 179 17.44 -1.38 11.18
N LEU A 180 16.77 -0.45 10.48
CA LEU A 180 15.36 -0.57 10.09
C LEU A 180 15.16 -1.38 8.79
N GLY A 181 16.23 -1.84 8.15
CA GLY A 181 16.18 -2.56 6.89
C GLY A 181 15.72 -1.73 5.69
N LEU A 182 15.81 -0.40 5.77
CA LEU A 182 15.39 0.51 4.69
C LEU A 182 16.49 0.76 3.65
N ILE A 183 17.75 0.53 4.05
CA ILE A 183 18.93 0.53 3.17
C ILE A 183 19.77 -0.71 3.48
N ASP A 184 20.56 -1.15 2.52
CA ASP A 184 21.54 -2.21 2.67
C ASP A 184 22.89 -1.66 3.20
N LYS A 185 23.90 -2.56 3.32
CA LYS A 185 25.25 -2.21 3.79
C LYS A 185 26.01 -1.28 2.84
N ASP A 186 25.64 -1.28 1.56
CA ASP A 186 26.21 -0.42 0.52
C ASP A 186 25.41 0.89 0.40
N HIS A 187 24.48 1.14 1.33
CA HIS A 187 23.59 2.30 1.41
C HIS A 187 22.54 2.39 0.30
N ASN A 188 22.33 1.33 -0.48
CA ASN A 188 21.27 1.29 -1.48
C ASN A 188 19.90 1.09 -0.81
N LEU A 189 18.86 1.67 -1.39
CA LEU A 189 17.51 1.47 -0.90
C LEU A 189 17.05 0.01 -1.11
N THR A 190 16.60 -0.61 -0.03
CA THR A 190 15.84 -1.85 -0.10
C THR A 190 14.42 -1.59 -0.62
N ASP A 191 13.67 -2.64 -0.95
CA ASP A 191 12.25 -2.46 -1.32
C ASP A 191 11.43 -1.85 -0.18
N ALA A 192 11.75 -2.15 1.08
CA ALA A 192 11.16 -1.47 2.23
C ALA A 192 11.51 0.02 2.27
N GLY A 193 12.73 0.40 1.92
CA GLY A 193 13.16 1.80 1.79
C GLY A 193 12.41 2.54 0.69
N LYS A 194 12.27 1.93 -0.49
CA LYS A 194 11.48 2.50 -1.61
C LYS A 194 10.02 2.73 -1.18
N VAL A 195 9.41 1.75 -0.50
CA VAL A 195 8.03 1.87 0.00
C VAL A 195 7.91 2.95 1.08
N ALA A 196 8.90 3.09 1.98
CA ALA A 196 8.90 4.09 3.04
C ALA A 196 9.02 5.53 2.51
N LEU A 197 9.54 5.73 1.29
CA LEU A 197 9.61 7.02 0.60
C LEU A 197 8.30 7.41 -0.10
N LEU A 198 7.48 6.45 -0.48
CA LEU A 198 6.14 6.70 -1.03
C LEU A 198 5.23 7.41 -0.02
#